data_1374e50c938a82474c4c254d3dddfe84
#
_entry.id   1374e50c938a82474c4c254d3dddfe84
#
_cell.length_a   1.000
_cell.length_b   1.000
_cell.length_c   1.000
_cell.angle_alpha   90.00
_cell.angle_beta   90.00
_cell.angle_gamma   90.00
#
_symmetry.space_group_name_H-M   'P 1'
#
loop_
_entity.id
_entity.type
_entity.pdbx_description
1 polymer ?
#
loop_
_entity_poly.entity_id
_entity_poly.type
_entity_poly.pdbx_seq_one_letter_code
_entity_poly.pdbx_strand_id
1 'polypeptide(L)'
;RFASKWTDFGASLGIASKLSDKVTLGIDGEFRKTVESVDADIFGEAAKTYYYIVDYGAYFGKRAMLDNSNGYLATEGSESRESRPMVNQFYGGSLQADFTFSGSTRFFNEISFLHRSGFFGKKSSGSIRYCDASGNIISYKGVLSMKKNETAHYITLDGTYSSLGNEENTYKINSVPGSNLEVVYLGSQTALDKTQINADLSYKGYAGLSGMLPDWEYGAELGMNYTSLTSESYPDYRKQDITELDFNMYAVKNCKKGYNVFSTGLYAGAHYGTGTKNEDGKKVSATGAAYSGTVYLDRNY
;
A
#
# COMPACT_ATOMS: atom_id res chain seq x y z
N ARG A 1 22.99 9.86 -13.25
CA ARG A 1 22.30 10.56 -12.16
C ARG A 1 20.84 10.20 -12.23
N PHE A 2 20.27 9.84 -11.08
CA PHE A 2 18.84 9.59 -10.95
C PHE A 2 18.22 10.73 -10.11
N ALA A 3 17.06 11.20 -10.52
CA ALA A 3 16.24 12.13 -9.76
C ALA A 3 14.82 11.60 -9.75
N SER A 4 14.26 11.35 -8.58
CA SER A 4 12.84 11.05 -8.45
C SER A 4 12.06 12.33 -8.15
N LYS A 5 10.90 12.47 -8.77
CA LYS A 5 9.92 13.51 -8.50
C LYS A 5 8.67 12.84 -7.97
N TRP A 6 8.21 13.32 -6.85
CA TRP A 6 7.02 12.81 -6.21
C TRP A 6 6.07 13.94 -5.82
N THR A 7 4.81 13.77 -6.09
CA THR A 7 3.74 14.71 -5.73
C THR A 7 2.62 13.92 -5.08
N ASP A 8 2.14 14.40 -3.94
CA ASP A 8 0.96 13.87 -3.26
C ASP A 8 -0.01 15.02 -3.03
N PHE A 9 -1.24 14.83 -3.50
CA PHE A 9 -2.34 15.76 -3.29
C PHE A 9 -3.51 15.00 -2.68
N GLY A 10 -4.01 15.48 -1.54
CA GLY A 10 -5.19 14.92 -0.88
C GLY A 10 -6.21 16.01 -0.57
N ALA A 11 -7.47 15.67 -0.66
CA ALA A 11 -8.59 16.50 -0.23
C ALA A 11 -9.65 15.60 0.40
N SER A 12 -10.20 16.05 1.54
CA SER A 12 -11.32 15.39 2.20
C SER A 12 -12.36 16.41 2.64
N LEU A 13 -13.61 16.01 2.61
CA LEU A 13 -14.73 16.80 3.09
C LEU A 13 -15.69 15.89 3.85
N GLY A 14 -16.06 16.28 5.05
CA GLY A 14 -16.94 15.51 5.89
C GLY A 14 -17.93 16.37 6.66
N ILE A 15 -18.95 15.70 7.19
CA ILE A 15 -19.94 16.26 8.08
C ILE A 15 -20.14 15.30 9.26
N ALA A 16 -20.25 15.87 10.45
CA ALA A 16 -20.62 15.13 11.65
C ALA A 16 -21.85 15.76 12.28
N SER A 17 -22.76 14.91 12.81
CA SER A 17 -23.98 15.34 13.45
C SER A 17 -24.18 14.61 14.78
N LYS A 18 -24.49 15.38 15.82
CA LYS A 18 -24.88 14.85 17.11
C LYS A 18 -26.36 14.48 17.08
N LEU A 19 -26.66 13.18 17.01
CA LEU A 19 -28.02 12.67 16.97
C LEU A 19 -28.67 12.68 18.37
N SER A 20 -27.88 12.49 19.41
CA SER A 20 -28.28 12.56 20.82
C SER A 20 -27.08 12.88 21.69
N ASP A 21 -27.29 13.04 23.00
CA ASP A 21 -26.17 13.23 23.94
C ASP A 21 -25.23 12.00 24.01
N LYS A 22 -25.67 10.87 23.48
CA LYS A 22 -24.93 9.60 23.51
C LYS A 22 -24.39 9.17 22.15
N VAL A 23 -24.84 9.78 21.07
CA VAL A 23 -24.50 9.30 19.71
C VAL A 23 -24.16 10.46 18.79
N THR A 24 -22.97 10.41 18.20
CA THR A 24 -22.55 11.29 17.11
C THR A 24 -22.20 10.43 15.91
N LEU A 25 -22.72 10.78 14.75
CA LEU A 25 -22.37 10.13 13.47
C LEU A 25 -21.61 11.10 12.58
N GLY A 26 -20.67 10.58 11.81
CA GLY A 26 -19.90 11.30 10.81
C GLY A 26 -19.84 10.52 9.49
N ILE A 27 -19.73 11.27 8.42
CA ILE A 27 -19.45 10.76 7.09
C ILE A 27 -18.50 11.72 6.40
N ASP A 28 -17.53 11.19 5.69
CA ASP A 28 -16.63 11.99 4.85
C ASP A 28 -16.40 11.33 3.49
N GLY A 29 -15.98 12.15 2.53
CA GLY A 29 -15.46 11.72 1.25
C GLY A 29 -14.00 12.13 1.12
N GLU A 30 -13.17 11.27 0.53
CA GLU A 30 -11.75 11.48 0.34
C GLU A 30 -11.36 11.27 -1.13
N PHE A 31 -10.48 12.14 -1.59
CA PHE A 31 -9.75 12.00 -2.84
C PHE A 31 -8.26 12.22 -2.58
N ARG A 32 -7.42 11.31 -3.10
CA ARG A 32 -5.96 11.45 -3.06
C ARG A 32 -5.37 11.09 -4.41
N LYS A 33 -4.38 11.86 -4.85
CA LYS A 33 -3.64 11.59 -6.09
C LYS A 33 -2.16 11.65 -5.80
N THR A 34 -1.45 10.56 -6.15
CA THR A 34 0.00 10.52 -6.13
C THR A 34 0.55 10.42 -7.55
N VAL A 35 1.60 11.15 -7.81
CA VAL A 35 2.34 11.07 -9.09
C VAL A 35 3.81 10.89 -8.74
N GLU A 36 4.40 9.83 -9.23
CA GLU A 36 5.82 9.54 -9.09
C GLU A 36 6.46 9.39 -10.45
N SER A 37 7.61 10.00 -10.65
CA SER A 37 8.39 9.88 -11.87
C SER A 37 9.88 9.86 -11.56
N VAL A 38 10.64 9.13 -12.37
CA VAL A 38 12.09 9.02 -12.24
C VAL A 38 12.73 9.57 -13.49
N ASP A 39 13.56 10.59 -13.33
CA ASP A 39 14.43 11.10 -14.38
C ASP A 39 15.81 10.47 -14.22
N ALA A 40 16.41 10.00 -15.30
CA ALA A 40 17.74 9.42 -15.28
C ALA A 40 18.59 9.95 -16.44
N ASP A 41 19.84 10.28 -16.12
CA ASP A 41 20.85 10.69 -17.10
C ASP A 41 22.10 9.83 -16.97
N ILE A 42 22.72 9.51 -18.12
CA ILE A 42 24.04 8.88 -18.18
C ILE A 42 25.09 9.98 -18.31
N PHE A 43 26.13 9.92 -17.49
CA PHE A 43 27.32 10.74 -17.61
C PHE A 43 28.45 9.89 -18.15
N GLY A 44 29.00 10.29 -19.31
CA GLY A 44 30.09 9.60 -19.96
C GLY A 44 29.65 8.63 -21.05
N GLU A 45 30.64 8.05 -21.73
CA GLU A 45 30.43 7.05 -22.77
C GLU A 45 30.20 5.68 -22.14
N ALA A 46 28.97 5.25 -22.08
CA ALA A 46 28.60 3.89 -21.62
C ALA A 46 28.04 3.12 -22.82
N ALA A 47 28.79 2.18 -23.33
CA ALA A 47 28.32 1.24 -24.36
C ALA A 47 27.39 0.16 -23.77
N LYS A 48 26.52 0.53 -22.83
CA LYS A 48 25.66 -0.44 -22.12
C LYS A 48 24.23 0.08 -22.02
N THR A 49 23.28 -0.82 -22.22
CA THR A 49 21.88 -0.56 -21.91
C THR A 49 21.65 -0.78 -20.42
N TYR A 50 21.07 0.20 -19.76
CA TYR A 50 20.67 0.12 -18.36
C TYR A 50 19.21 -0.27 -18.27
N TYR A 51 18.91 -1.15 -17.31
CA TYR A 51 17.59 -1.67 -17.07
C TYR A 51 17.13 -1.24 -15.69
N TYR A 52 15.83 -1.09 -15.50
CA TYR A 52 15.24 -0.87 -14.20
C TYR A 52 14.09 -1.86 -13.98
N ILE A 53 13.83 -2.16 -12.74
CA ILE A 53 12.67 -2.95 -12.32
C ILE A 53 11.57 -1.95 -11.98
N VAL A 54 10.45 -2.04 -12.66
CA VAL A 54 9.28 -1.21 -12.37
C VAL A 54 8.43 -1.91 -11.33
N ASP A 55 8.16 -1.24 -10.23
CA ASP A 55 7.32 -1.76 -9.14
C ASP A 55 5.82 -1.61 -9.46
N TYR A 56 5.41 -2.10 -10.61
CA TYR A 56 4.01 -2.28 -10.94
C TYR A 56 3.63 -3.76 -11.09
N GLY A 57 4.49 -4.65 -10.59
CA GLY A 57 4.30 -6.10 -10.65
C GLY A 57 5.06 -6.81 -11.76
N ALA A 58 5.66 -6.09 -12.72
CA ALA A 58 6.55 -6.68 -13.72
C ALA A 58 7.88 -7.15 -13.09
N TYR A 59 7.79 -7.94 -12.04
CA TYR A 59 8.92 -8.38 -11.22
C TYR A 59 10.02 -9.08 -12.03
N PHE A 60 9.64 -9.77 -13.10
CA PHE A 60 10.55 -10.41 -14.04
C PHE A 60 10.90 -9.50 -15.22
N GLY A 61 10.15 -8.42 -15.40
CA GLY A 61 10.30 -7.49 -16.50
C GLY A 61 11.52 -6.59 -16.31
N LYS A 62 12.54 -6.81 -17.09
CA LYS A 62 13.59 -5.82 -17.28
C LYS A 62 13.13 -4.86 -18.36
N ARG A 63 12.94 -3.60 -18.01
CA ARG A 63 12.66 -2.53 -18.95
C ARG A 63 13.96 -1.78 -19.24
N ALA A 64 14.35 -1.69 -20.49
CA ALA A 64 15.46 -0.84 -20.88
C ALA A 64 15.11 0.62 -20.59
N MET A 65 15.97 1.30 -19.83
CA MET A 65 15.76 2.67 -19.40
C MET A 65 16.61 3.67 -20.16
N LEU A 66 17.87 3.30 -20.39
CA LEU A 66 18.87 4.16 -20.99
C LEU A 66 19.76 3.35 -21.92
N ASP A 67 20.07 3.88 -23.10
CA ASP A 67 21.14 3.37 -23.95
C ASP A 67 22.12 4.49 -24.36
N ASN A 68 23.23 4.06 -24.93
CA ASN A 68 24.32 4.93 -25.29
C ASN A 68 23.99 5.89 -26.45
N SER A 69 23.08 5.50 -27.34
CA SER A 69 22.78 6.24 -28.56
C SER A 69 21.61 7.21 -28.40
N ASN A 70 20.64 6.85 -27.57
CA ASN A 70 19.35 7.53 -27.52
C ASN A 70 19.06 8.19 -26.18
N GLY A 71 19.98 8.06 -25.21
CA GLY A 71 19.80 8.58 -23.85
C GLY A 71 18.70 7.84 -23.10
N TYR A 72 17.73 8.56 -22.60
CA TYR A 72 16.56 7.95 -21.99
C TYR A 72 15.76 7.23 -23.06
N LEU A 73 15.70 5.92 -23.01
CA LEU A 73 14.85 5.15 -23.91
C LEU A 73 13.38 5.42 -23.60
N ALA A 74 12.89 6.48 -24.19
CA ALA A 74 11.55 6.47 -24.66
C ALA A 74 11.52 5.46 -25.80
N THR A 75 11.39 4.20 -25.50
CA THR A 75 11.29 3.21 -26.53
C THR A 75 10.19 3.62 -27.47
N GLU A 76 10.56 3.89 -28.72
CA GLU A 76 9.65 3.88 -29.84
C GLU A 76 8.75 5.12 -29.95
N GLY A 77 9.34 6.28 -30.09
CA GLY A 77 8.65 7.51 -30.40
C GLY A 77 9.34 8.71 -29.79
N SER A 78 9.09 9.85 -30.27
CA SER A 78 9.73 11.13 -29.98
C SER A 78 9.68 11.62 -28.53
N GLU A 79 9.28 10.81 -27.57
CA GLU A 79 9.29 11.13 -26.15
C GLU A 79 10.69 10.95 -25.54
N SER A 80 11.66 11.61 -26.12
CA SER A 80 12.96 11.81 -25.51
C SER A 80 12.76 12.49 -24.16
N ARG A 81 13.18 11.84 -23.06
CA ARG A 81 13.35 12.39 -21.72
C ARG A 81 12.10 12.72 -20.89
N GLU A 82 10.90 12.50 -21.35
CA GLU A 82 9.77 12.65 -20.44
C GLU A 82 9.72 11.50 -19.44
N SER A 83 9.76 11.89 -18.17
CA SER A 83 9.55 10.97 -17.06
C SER A 83 8.26 10.17 -17.26
N ARG A 84 8.36 8.85 -17.18
CA ARG A 84 7.19 7.98 -17.22
C ARG A 84 6.50 8.03 -15.85
N PRO A 85 5.39 8.74 -15.69
CA PRO A 85 4.76 8.87 -14.40
C PRO A 85 4.05 7.57 -14.01
N MET A 86 4.22 7.17 -12.74
CA MET A 86 3.29 6.29 -12.04
C MET A 86 2.24 7.19 -11.37
N VAL A 87 1.02 7.09 -11.80
CA VAL A 87 -0.09 7.87 -11.27
C VAL A 87 -1.03 6.93 -10.51
N ASN A 88 -1.34 7.26 -9.25
CA ASN A 88 -2.38 6.60 -8.50
C ASN A 88 -3.40 7.64 -8.04
N GLN A 89 -4.67 7.26 -8.13
CA GLN A 89 -5.80 8.02 -7.62
C GLN A 89 -6.57 7.13 -6.67
N PHE A 90 -6.89 7.67 -5.50
CA PHE A 90 -7.72 7.00 -4.51
C PHE A 90 -8.95 7.85 -4.29
N TYR A 91 -10.11 7.22 -4.24
CA TYR A 91 -11.36 7.88 -3.96
C TYR A 91 -12.28 6.96 -3.17
N GLY A 92 -12.96 7.56 -2.23
CA GLY A 92 -13.83 6.84 -1.31
C GLY A 92 -14.29 7.73 -0.17
N GLY A 93 -14.39 7.16 1.00
CA GLY A 93 -14.81 7.89 2.20
C GLY A 93 -14.93 7.01 3.41
N SER A 94 -15.36 7.58 4.52
CA SER A 94 -15.55 6.89 5.78
C SER A 94 -16.91 7.15 6.41
N LEU A 95 -17.33 6.20 7.24
CA LEU A 95 -18.45 6.33 8.17
C LEU A 95 -17.90 6.23 9.60
N GLN A 96 -18.30 7.17 10.45
CA GLN A 96 -17.84 7.28 11.81
C GLN A 96 -19.02 7.25 12.77
N ALA A 97 -18.87 6.54 13.88
CA ALA A 97 -19.86 6.52 14.93
C ALA A 97 -19.18 6.61 16.30
N ASP A 98 -19.65 7.51 17.13
CA ASP A 98 -19.15 7.73 18.48
C ASP A 98 -20.28 7.57 19.48
N PHE A 99 -20.11 6.60 20.38
CA PHE A 99 -21.09 6.25 21.40
C PHE A 99 -20.56 6.61 22.78
N THR A 100 -21.30 7.39 23.53
CA THR A 100 -21.05 7.68 24.95
C THR A 100 -22.02 6.85 25.79
N PHE A 101 -21.55 5.74 26.38
CA PHE A 101 -22.37 4.87 27.19
C PHE A 101 -22.61 5.45 28.59
N SER A 102 -21.60 6.13 29.12
CA SER A 102 -21.64 6.82 30.40
C SER A 102 -20.68 7.99 30.38
N GLY A 103 -20.68 8.85 31.38
CA GLY A 103 -19.69 9.93 31.50
C GLY A 103 -18.23 9.46 31.54
N SER A 104 -18.01 8.16 31.72
CA SER A 104 -16.67 7.55 31.82
C SER A 104 -16.33 6.58 30.70
N THR A 105 -17.29 6.20 29.86
CA THR A 105 -17.08 5.18 28.81
C THR A 105 -17.57 5.66 27.46
N ARG A 106 -16.65 5.65 26.50
CA ARG A 106 -16.89 6.09 25.11
C ARG A 106 -16.34 5.06 24.16
N PHE A 107 -17.07 4.80 23.06
CA PHE A 107 -16.66 3.91 22.00
C PHE A 107 -16.77 4.59 20.64
N PHE A 108 -15.64 4.81 20.01
CA PHE A 108 -15.51 5.36 18.66
C PHE A 108 -15.30 4.23 17.67
N ASN A 109 -15.96 4.32 16.52
CA ASN A 109 -15.78 3.42 15.37
C ASN A 109 -15.68 4.21 14.10
N GLU A 110 -14.85 3.73 13.21
CA GLU A 110 -14.72 4.21 11.85
C GLU A 110 -14.55 3.02 10.90
N ILE A 111 -15.27 3.04 9.80
CA ILE A 111 -15.05 2.15 8.67
C ILE A 111 -14.81 3.02 7.44
N SER A 112 -13.73 2.76 6.70
CA SER A 112 -13.39 3.47 5.47
C SER A 112 -13.25 2.51 4.30
N PHE A 113 -13.56 3.04 3.13
CA PHE A 113 -13.38 2.38 1.84
C PHE A 113 -12.71 3.32 0.88
N LEU A 114 -11.62 2.87 0.24
CA LEU A 114 -10.93 3.59 -0.82
C LEU A 114 -10.77 2.67 -2.03
N HIS A 115 -11.17 3.17 -3.18
CA HIS A 115 -10.87 2.56 -4.46
C HIS A 115 -9.62 3.20 -5.07
N ARG A 116 -8.65 2.37 -5.49
CA ARG A 116 -7.47 2.80 -6.23
C ARG A 116 -7.71 2.63 -7.72
N SER A 117 -7.39 3.67 -8.48
CA SER A 117 -7.24 3.61 -9.94
C SER A 117 -5.92 4.29 -10.30
N GLY A 118 -5.13 3.69 -11.18
CA GLY A 118 -3.83 4.23 -11.51
C GLY A 118 -3.29 3.71 -12.84
N PHE A 119 -2.14 4.23 -13.22
CA PHE A 119 -1.46 3.79 -14.43
C PHE A 119 0.03 4.18 -14.40
N PHE A 120 0.82 3.46 -15.19
CA PHE A 120 2.22 3.79 -15.49
C PHE A 120 2.37 4.16 -16.97
N GLY A 121 3.01 5.30 -17.23
CA GLY A 121 3.13 5.87 -18.58
C GLY A 121 2.03 6.87 -18.89
N LYS A 122 1.83 7.18 -20.17
CA LYS A 122 0.80 8.12 -20.63
C LYS A 122 -0.06 7.49 -21.72
N LYS A 123 -1.31 7.90 -21.79
CA LYS A 123 -2.21 7.58 -22.91
C LYS A 123 -2.49 8.85 -23.72
N SER A 124 -1.52 9.24 -24.55
CA SER A 124 -1.64 10.35 -25.47
C SER A 124 -1.08 9.95 -26.83
N SER A 125 -1.29 10.78 -27.86
CA SER A 125 -0.71 10.51 -29.19
C SER A 125 0.82 10.37 -29.08
N GLY A 126 1.36 9.24 -29.52
CA GLY A 126 2.79 8.94 -29.45
C GLY A 126 3.33 8.45 -28.10
N SER A 127 2.48 8.31 -27.10
CA SER A 127 2.85 7.84 -25.75
C SER A 127 2.29 6.45 -25.45
N ILE A 128 2.95 5.73 -24.56
CA ILE A 128 2.55 4.37 -24.18
C ILE A 128 2.08 4.35 -22.71
N ARG A 129 0.93 3.75 -22.50
CA ARG A 129 0.44 3.34 -21.18
C ARG A 129 0.83 1.89 -20.97
N TYR A 130 1.85 1.66 -20.15
CA TYR A 130 2.45 0.35 -19.96
C TYR A 130 1.64 -0.53 -19.03
N CYS A 131 1.02 0.06 -18.01
CA CYS A 131 0.33 -0.67 -16.97
C CYS A 131 -0.89 0.12 -16.47
N ASP A 132 -1.93 -0.61 -16.15
CA ASP A 132 -3.10 -0.15 -15.40
C ASP A 132 -3.08 -0.71 -13.99
N ALA A 133 -3.46 0.10 -13.02
CA ALA A 133 -3.51 -0.27 -11.61
C ALA A 133 -4.93 -0.09 -11.07
N SER A 134 -5.39 -1.07 -10.31
CA SER A 134 -6.68 -1.01 -9.61
C SER A 134 -6.60 -1.66 -8.25
N GLY A 135 -7.59 -1.41 -7.40
CA GLY A 135 -7.66 -2.08 -6.11
C GLY A 135 -8.65 -1.44 -5.16
N ASN A 136 -8.85 -2.11 -4.04
CA ASN A 136 -9.73 -1.64 -2.99
C ASN A 136 -9.01 -1.75 -1.64
N ILE A 137 -9.26 -0.78 -0.77
CA ILE A 137 -8.75 -0.75 0.59
C ILE A 137 -9.95 -0.53 1.51
N ILE A 138 -10.12 -1.43 2.47
CA ILE A 138 -11.13 -1.32 3.51
C ILE A 138 -10.38 -1.23 4.83
N SER A 139 -10.68 -0.21 5.64
CA SER A 139 -10.07 -0.08 6.95
C SER A 139 -11.15 0.07 8.02
N TYR A 140 -10.87 -0.48 9.19
CA TYR A 140 -11.69 -0.35 10.38
C TYR A 140 -10.84 0.15 11.53
N LYS A 141 -11.38 1.07 12.31
CA LYS A 141 -10.79 1.53 13.56
C LYS A 141 -11.86 1.59 14.66
N GLY A 142 -11.62 0.87 15.74
CA GLY A 142 -12.46 0.89 16.94
C GLY A 142 -11.65 1.34 18.15
N VAL A 143 -12.13 2.29 18.95
CA VAL A 143 -11.47 2.77 20.16
C VAL A 143 -12.47 2.79 21.31
N LEU A 144 -12.29 1.88 22.26
CA LEU A 144 -13.01 1.90 23.53
C LEU A 144 -12.16 2.61 24.57
N SER A 145 -12.68 3.69 25.12
CA SER A 145 -12.06 4.45 26.19
C SER A 145 -12.90 4.40 27.47
N MET A 146 -12.25 4.08 28.58
CA MET A 146 -12.88 4.00 29.90
C MET A 146 -12.05 4.84 30.87
N LYS A 147 -12.67 5.83 31.52
CA LYS A 147 -12.01 6.69 32.50
C LYS A 147 -12.81 6.62 33.82
N LYS A 148 -12.13 6.30 34.89
CA LYS A 148 -12.77 6.26 36.24
C LYS A 148 -11.76 6.70 37.27
N ASN A 149 -12.14 7.76 38.03
CA ASN A 149 -11.26 8.37 39.03
C ASN A 149 -9.88 8.68 38.44
N GLU A 150 -8.84 8.07 38.99
CA GLU A 150 -7.43 8.26 38.60
C GLU A 150 -6.93 7.19 37.61
N THR A 151 -7.83 6.49 36.94
CA THR A 151 -7.47 5.47 35.95
C THR A 151 -8.08 5.77 34.58
N ALA A 152 -7.35 5.42 33.53
CA ALA A 152 -7.83 5.44 32.15
C ALA A 152 -7.38 4.17 31.41
N HIS A 153 -8.28 3.60 30.64
CA HIS A 153 -8.04 2.40 29.84
C HIS A 153 -8.50 2.64 28.42
N TYR A 154 -7.69 2.20 27.46
CA TYR A 154 -7.98 2.29 26.04
C TYR A 154 -7.78 0.92 25.42
N ILE A 155 -8.77 0.47 24.68
CA ILE A 155 -8.66 -0.71 23.81
C ILE A 155 -8.85 -0.21 22.40
N THR A 156 -7.87 -0.45 21.53
CA THR A 156 -7.94 -0.06 20.13
C THR A 156 -7.84 -1.30 19.26
N LEU A 157 -8.75 -1.40 18.30
CA LEU A 157 -8.72 -2.38 17.22
C LEU A 157 -8.60 -1.63 15.92
N ASP A 158 -7.48 -1.83 15.22
CA ASP A 158 -7.24 -1.34 13.86
C ASP A 158 -7.17 -2.53 12.91
N GLY A 159 -7.81 -2.43 11.76
CA GLY A 159 -7.78 -3.46 10.74
C GLY A 159 -7.78 -2.85 9.35
N THR A 160 -6.98 -3.43 8.44
CA THR A 160 -6.96 -3.03 7.04
C THR A 160 -6.89 -4.25 6.15
N TYR A 161 -7.82 -4.32 5.21
CA TYR A 161 -7.78 -5.24 4.08
C TYR A 161 -7.49 -4.46 2.82
N SER A 162 -6.51 -4.88 2.03
CA SER A 162 -6.25 -4.31 0.71
C SER A 162 -6.10 -5.40 -0.34
N SER A 163 -6.72 -5.16 -1.49
CA SER A 163 -6.57 -5.98 -2.70
C SER A 163 -6.14 -5.05 -3.82
N LEU A 164 -4.93 -5.24 -4.34
CA LEU A 164 -4.31 -4.39 -5.34
C LEU A 164 -3.89 -5.25 -6.52
N GLY A 165 -4.31 -4.84 -7.72
CA GLY A 165 -3.95 -5.50 -8.97
C GLY A 165 -3.30 -4.51 -9.94
N ASN A 166 -2.33 -4.99 -10.71
CA ASN A 166 -1.75 -4.25 -11.81
C ASN A 166 -1.79 -5.14 -13.07
N GLU A 167 -2.18 -4.56 -14.18
CA GLU A 167 -2.24 -5.21 -15.47
C GLU A 167 -1.25 -4.57 -16.42
N GLU A 168 -0.36 -5.36 -17.00
CA GLU A 168 0.57 -4.90 -18.04
C GLU A 168 -0.13 -4.92 -19.40
N ASN A 169 -0.08 -3.78 -20.10
CA ASN A 169 -0.69 -3.63 -21.42
C ASN A 169 0.20 -4.20 -22.52
N THR A 170 -0.36 -5.03 -23.37
CA THR A 170 0.26 -5.50 -24.61
C THR A 170 -0.10 -4.55 -25.75
N TYR A 171 0.87 -4.09 -26.50
CA TYR A 171 0.66 -3.11 -27.57
C TYR A 171 1.53 -3.38 -28.80
N LYS A 172 1.10 -2.85 -29.93
CA LYS A 172 1.91 -2.72 -31.17
C LYS A 172 2.03 -1.26 -31.54
N ILE A 173 3.15 -0.93 -32.13
CA ILE A 173 3.42 0.41 -32.66
C ILE A 173 3.38 0.33 -34.18
N ASN A 174 2.49 1.10 -34.76
CA ASN A 174 2.38 1.29 -36.19
C ASN A 174 3.10 2.60 -36.56
N SER A 175 4.17 2.49 -37.32
CA SER A 175 4.89 3.63 -37.91
C SER A 175 4.26 3.92 -39.26
N VAL A 176 3.56 5.03 -39.37
CA VAL A 176 3.04 5.54 -40.65
C VAL A 176 3.95 6.65 -41.10
N PRO A 177 4.58 6.55 -42.28
CA PRO A 177 5.46 7.61 -42.80
C PRO A 177 4.72 8.95 -42.87
N GLY A 178 5.27 9.98 -42.19
CA GLY A 178 4.71 11.31 -42.15
C GLY A 178 3.57 11.56 -41.13
N SER A 179 3.29 10.61 -40.28
CA SER A 179 2.31 10.77 -39.18
C SER A 179 2.93 10.45 -37.81
N ASN A 180 2.26 10.86 -36.74
CA ASN A 180 2.60 10.48 -35.39
C ASN A 180 2.52 8.94 -35.23
N LEU A 181 3.35 8.38 -34.36
CA LEU A 181 3.30 6.96 -34.00
C LEU A 181 1.92 6.61 -33.46
N GLU A 182 1.32 5.56 -34.00
CA GLU A 182 0.06 5.03 -33.53
C GLU A 182 0.34 3.83 -32.61
N VAL A 183 -0.14 3.90 -31.38
CA VAL A 183 -0.07 2.80 -30.42
C VAL A 183 -1.41 2.07 -30.39
N VAL A 184 -1.39 0.80 -30.80
CA VAL A 184 -2.58 -0.07 -30.80
C VAL A 184 -2.46 -1.04 -29.66
N TYR A 185 -3.36 -0.96 -28.66
CA TYR A 185 -3.42 -1.89 -27.55
C TYR A 185 -4.13 -3.18 -27.98
N LEU A 186 -3.51 -4.33 -27.66
CA LEU A 186 -3.97 -5.65 -28.04
C LEU A 186 -4.71 -6.37 -26.90
N GLY A 187 -4.50 -5.92 -25.67
CA GLY A 187 -5.05 -6.48 -24.44
C GLY A 187 -4.14 -6.19 -23.26
N SER A 188 -4.47 -6.77 -22.13
CA SER A 188 -3.67 -6.69 -20.91
C SER A 188 -3.47 -8.08 -20.31
N GLN A 189 -2.47 -8.21 -19.44
CA GLN A 189 -2.20 -9.40 -18.64
C GLN A 189 -1.89 -8.97 -17.21
N THR A 190 -2.26 -9.81 -16.25
CA THR A 190 -1.94 -9.57 -14.84
C THR A 190 -0.42 -9.51 -14.67
N ALA A 191 0.07 -8.45 -14.06
CA ALA A 191 1.48 -8.28 -13.70
C ALA A 191 1.68 -8.38 -12.19
N LEU A 192 0.70 -7.96 -11.41
CA LEU A 192 0.68 -8.05 -9.95
C LEU A 192 -0.72 -8.33 -9.45
N ASP A 193 -0.83 -9.26 -8.51
CA ASP A 193 -1.97 -9.43 -7.63
C ASP A 193 -1.46 -9.50 -6.19
N LYS A 194 -1.89 -8.55 -5.36
CA LYS A 194 -1.45 -8.42 -3.98
C LYS A 194 -2.65 -8.27 -3.06
N THR A 195 -2.78 -9.19 -2.11
CA THR A 195 -3.72 -9.07 -1.01
C THR A 195 -2.96 -8.88 0.30
N GLN A 196 -3.34 -7.90 1.10
CA GLN A 196 -2.80 -7.68 2.44
C GLN A 196 -3.94 -7.57 3.45
N ILE A 197 -3.71 -8.18 4.62
CA ILE A 197 -4.57 -8.06 5.80
C ILE A 197 -3.66 -7.65 6.96
N ASN A 198 -3.92 -6.49 7.55
CA ASN A 198 -3.28 -6.06 8.78
C ASN A 198 -4.35 -5.95 9.85
N ALA A 199 -4.06 -6.44 11.05
CA ALA A 199 -4.95 -6.32 12.19
C ALA A 199 -4.12 -6.11 13.47
N ASP A 200 -4.42 -5.05 14.21
CA ASP A 200 -3.73 -4.66 15.42
C ASP A 200 -4.74 -4.48 16.55
N LEU A 201 -4.55 -5.20 17.65
CA LEU A 201 -5.30 -5.04 18.88
C LEU A 201 -4.34 -4.50 19.95
N SER A 202 -4.63 -3.31 20.46
CA SER A 202 -3.83 -2.70 21.51
C SER A 202 -4.65 -2.38 22.75
N TYR A 203 -4.04 -2.58 23.90
CA TYR A 203 -4.54 -2.14 25.19
C TYR A 203 -3.53 -1.22 25.85
N LYS A 204 -3.98 -0.06 26.33
CA LYS A 204 -3.19 0.91 27.11
C LYS A 204 -3.93 1.26 28.39
N GLY A 205 -3.25 1.16 29.51
CA GLY A 205 -3.77 1.49 30.83
C GLY A 205 -2.90 2.53 31.53
N TYR A 206 -3.55 3.43 32.25
CA TYR A 206 -2.93 4.45 33.05
C TYR A 206 -3.53 4.43 34.45
N ALA A 207 -2.69 4.56 35.48
CA ALA A 207 -3.13 4.66 36.87
C ALA A 207 -2.36 5.77 37.61
N GLY A 208 -2.99 6.39 38.59
CA GLY A 208 -2.45 7.52 39.33
C GLY A 208 -2.46 8.82 38.50
N LEU A 209 -3.57 9.11 37.83
CA LEU A 209 -3.75 10.31 36.98
C LEU A 209 -3.98 11.61 37.78
N SER A 210 -3.52 11.69 39.02
CA SER A 210 -3.68 12.87 39.88
C SER A 210 -2.71 14.02 39.58
N GLY A 211 -1.78 13.85 38.63
CA GLY A 211 -0.77 14.85 38.27
C GLY A 211 -0.55 14.97 36.76
N MET A 212 0.51 15.66 36.36
CA MET A 212 0.86 15.84 34.94
C MET A 212 1.17 14.53 34.21
N LEU A 213 1.67 13.50 34.92
CA LEU A 213 1.98 12.19 34.38
C LEU A 213 1.31 11.10 35.23
N PRO A 214 0.88 9.97 34.65
CA PRO A 214 0.39 8.84 35.42
C PRO A 214 1.49 8.25 36.30
N ASP A 215 1.15 7.63 37.41
CA ASP A 215 2.10 6.89 38.22
C ASP A 215 2.52 5.58 37.55
N TRP A 216 1.58 4.97 36.82
CA TRP A 216 1.77 3.79 36.04
C TRP A 216 1.22 3.94 34.63
N GLU A 217 1.98 3.48 33.67
CA GLU A 217 1.56 3.28 32.29
C GLU A 217 1.87 1.83 31.91
N TYR A 218 0.91 1.11 31.34
CA TYR A 218 1.08 -0.27 30.95
C TYR A 218 0.23 -0.59 29.72
N GLY A 219 0.69 -1.56 28.95
CA GLY A 219 -0.03 -1.95 27.74
C GLY A 219 0.44 -3.25 27.17
N ALA A 220 -0.37 -3.75 26.24
CA ALA A 220 -0.07 -4.89 25.40
C ALA A 220 -0.59 -4.63 23.98
N GLU A 221 0.09 -5.17 22.99
CA GLU A 221 -0.25 -5.05 21.58
C GLU A 221 -0.08 -6.41 20.92
N LEU A 222 -1.07 -6.79 20.12
CA LEU A 222 -1.04 -7.98 19.26
C LEU A 222 -1.28 -7.52 17.83
N GLY A 223 -0.28 -7.74 16.97
CA GLY A 223 -0.31 -7.43 15.55
C GLY A 223 -0.34 -8.69 14.70
N MET A 224 -1.05 -8.63 13.59
CA MET A 224 -1.03 -9.64 12.54
C MET A 224 -0.88 -8.95 11.18
N ASN A 225 0.06 -9.42 10.37
CA ASN A 225 0.21 -9.04 8.97
C ASN A 225 0.19 -10.29 8.10
N TYR A 226 -0.74 -10.34 7.17
CA TYR A 226 -0.79 -11.36 6.12
C TYR A 226 -0.63 -10.69 4.77
N THR A 227 0.30 -11.19 3.95
CA THR A 227 0.52 -10.74 2.58
C THR A 227 0.54 -11.93 1.66
N SER A 228 -0.33 -11.91 0.64
CA SER A 228 -0.28 -12.80 -0.52
C SER A 228 0.12 -11.97 -1.73
N LEU A 229 1.16 -12.39 -2.42
CA LEU A 229 1.73 -11.70 -3.56
C LEU A 229 1.91 -12.66 -4.72
N THR A 230 1.36 -12.31 -5.87
CA THR A 230 1.64 -12.97 -7.16
C THR A 230 2.15 -11.92 -8.13
N SER A 231 3.34 -12.12 -8.68
CA SER A 231 3.92 -11.28 -9.74
C SER A 231 4.08 -12.11 -10.99
N GLU A 232 3.71 -11.53 -12.13
CA GLU A 232 3.70 -12.23 -13.40
C GLU A 232 4.38 -11.40 -14.50
N SER A 233 5.15 -12.07 -15.34
CA SER A 233 5.64 -11.56 -16.63
C SER A 233 5.65 -12.74 -17.57
N TYR A 234 4.56 -12.94 -18.31
CA TYR A 234 4.35 -14.14 -19.11
C TYR A 234 5.60 -14.54 -19.90
N PRO A 235 5.99 -15.83 -19.84
CA PRO A 235 5.32 -16.95 -19.17
C PRO A 235 5.67 -17.13 -17.68
N ASP A 236 6.58 -16.34 -17.15
CA ASP A 236 7.10 -16.50 -15.79
C ASP A 236 6.15 -15.91 -14.74
N TYR A 237 6.05 -16.58 -13.59
CA TYR A 237 5.33 -16.08 -12.42
C TYR A 237 6.14 -16.34 -11.15
N ARG A 238 5.84 -15.55 -10.12
CA ARG A 238 6.35 -15.73 -8.75
C ARG A 238 5.21 -15.51 -7.77
N LYS A 239 5.05 -16.44 -6.84
CA LYS A 239 4.04 -16.35 -5.79
C LYS A 239 4.67 -16.58 -4.42
N GLN A 240 4.21 -15.80 -3.44
CA GLN A 240 4.60 -15.94 -2.05
C GLN A 240 3.49 -15.46 -1.12
N ASP A 241 3.24 -16.24 -0.06
CA ASP A 241 2.38 -15.88 1.05
C ASP A 241 3.24 -15.73 2.31
N ILE A 242 3.02 -14.65 3.07
CA ILE A 242 3.75 -14.34 4.29
C ILE A 242 2.74 -14.01 5.38
N THR A 243 2.93 -14.59 6.57
CA THR A 243 2.18 -14.26 7.78
C THR A 243 3.14 -13.87 8.88
N GLU A 244 2.90 -12.76 9.51
CA GLU A 244 3.68 -12.24 10.63
C GLU A 244 2.76 -11.98 11.80
N LEU A 245 3.21 -12.33 12.99
CA LEU A 245 2.52 -12.08 14.26
C LEU A 245 3.48 -11.37 15.20
N ASP A 246 3.04 -10.27 15.76
CA ASP A 246 3.77 -9.46 16.71
C ASP A 246 3.02 -9.40 18.04
N PHE A 247 3.75 -9.63 19.12
CA PHE A 247 3.25 -9.41 20.46
C PHE A 247 4.21 -8.53 21.24
N ASN A 248 3.69 -7.45 21.81
CA ASN A 248 4.46 -6.54 22.65
C ASN A 248 3.68 -6.25 23.92
N MET A 249 4.42 -6.12 25.04
CA MET A 249 3.85 -5.64 26.29
C MET A 249 4.87 -4.76 27.04
N TYR A 250 4.35 -3.83 27.82
CA TYR A 250 5.18 -2.94 28.62
C TYR A 250 4.49 -2.52 29.91
N ALA A 251 5.31 -2.14 30.89
CA ALA A 251 4.88 -1.46 32.08
C ALA A 251 5.94 -0.43 32.50
N VAL A 252 5.53 0.80 32.72
CA VAL A 252 6.38 1.91 33.11
C VAL A 252 5.85 2.50 34.42
N LYS A 253 6.73 2.68 35.40
CA LYS A 253 6.45 3.38 36.65
C LYS A 253 7.13 4.75 36.64
N ASN A 254 6.35 5.78 36.94
CA ASN A 254 6.83 7.14 37.11
C ASN A 254 6.87 7.50 38.61
N CYS A 255 8.08 7.79 39.11
CA CYS A 255 8.30 8.22 40.48
C CYS A 255 8.52 9.74 40.48
N LYS A 256 7.65 10.50 41.13
CA LYS A 256 7.73 11.97 41.20
C LYS A 256 8.38 12.38 42.53
N LYS A 257 9.42 13.23 42.45
CA LYS A 257 10.05 13.81 43.64
C LYS A 257 10.32 15.30 43.38
N GLY A 258 9.44 16.13 43.94
CA GLY A 258 9.47 17.58 43.64
C GLY A 258 9.20 17.86 42.17
N TYR A 259 10.11 18.57 41.51
CA TYR A 259 10.05 18.88 40.08
C TYR A 259 10.66 17.78 39.20
N ASN A 260 11.25 16.75 39.79
CA ASN A 260 11.90 15.69 39.05
C ASN A 260 10.99 14.47 38.90
N VAL A 261 11.03 13.83 37.72
CA VAL A 261 10.34 12.57 37.44
C VAL A 261 11.40 11.54 37.03
N PHE A 262 11.37 10.38 37.67
CA PHE A 262 12.18 9.23 37.32
C PHE A 262 11.26 8.16 36.77
N SER A 263 11.51 7.70 35.56
CA SER A 263 10.73 6.63 34.94
C SER A 263 11.54 5.36 34.85
N THR A 264 10.94 4.25 35.22
CA THR A 264 11.51 2.90 35.07
C THR A 264 10.49 2.02 34.35
N GLY A 265 10.91 1.30 33.34
CA GLY A 265 10.03 0.46 32.52
C GLY A 265 10.60 -0.90 32.21
N LEU A 266 9.70 -1.86 32.04
CA LEU A 266 9.94 -3.19 31.51
C LEU A 266 9.20 -3.33 30.19
N TYR A 267 9.87 -3.91 29.20
CA TYR A 267 9.35 -4.16 27.87
C TYR A 267 9.65 -5.61 27.51
N ALA A 268 8.70 -6.29 26.94
CA ALA A 268 8.88 -7.63 26.38
C ALA A 268 8.08 -7.74 25.08
N GLY A 269 8.63 -8.47 24.13
CA GLY A 269 7.98 -8.70 22.85
C GLY A 269 8.42 -10.01 22.24
N ALA A 270 7.59 -10.52 21.35
CA ALA A 270 7.85 -11.69 20.54
C ALA A 270 7.33 -11.44 19.12
N HIS A 271 8.12 -11.85 18.15
CA HIS A 271 7.78 -11.83 16.74
C HIS A 271 7.82 -13.24 16.19
N TYR A 272 6.80 -13.61 15.43
CA TYR A 272 6.73 -14.89 14.73
C TYR A 272 6.37 -14.64 13.28
N GLY A 273 7.17 -15.18 12.36
CA GLY A 273 6.93 -15.11 10.93
C GLY A 273 6.90 -16.50 10.30
N THR A 274 5.99 -16.70 9.39
CA THR A 274 5.92 -17.88 8.55
C THR A 274 5.54 -17.48 7.14
N GLY A 275 5.94 -18.28 6.15
CA GLY A 275 5.60 -18.02 4.78
C GLY A 275 5.78 -19.26 3.92
N THR A 276 5.14 -19.24 2.76
CA THR A 276 5.40 -20.24 1.72
C THR A 276 6.77 -19.98 1.11
N LYS A 277 7.40 -21.04 0.57
CA LYS A 277 8.56 -20.84 -0.29
C LYS A 277 8.12 -20.04 -1.51
N ASN A 278 9.03 -19.24 -2.05
CA ASN A 278 8.81 -18.62 -3.36
C ASN A 278 8.52 -19.71 -4.38
N GLU A 279 7.34 -19.66 -4.96
CA GLU A 279 6.98 -20.49 -6.10
C GLU A 279 7.33 -19.69 -7.36
N ASP A 280 8.42 -20.05 -8.01
CA ASP A 280 8.78 -19.53 -9.32
C ASP A 280 8.40 -20.59 -10.36
N GLY A 281 7.63 -20.24 -11.38
CA GLY A 281 7.18 -21.18 -12.38
C GLY A 281 6.92 -20.52 -13.73
N LYS A 282 6.42 -21.33 -14.67
CA LYS A 282 6.01 -20.85 -15.99
C LYS A 282 4.58 -21.22 -16.27
N LYS A 283 3.80 -20.25 -16.73
CA LYS A 283 2.48 -20.50 -17.31
C LYS A 283 2.67 -21.11 -18.70
N VAL A 284 2.21 -22.32 -18.88
CA VAL A 284 2.19 -22.97 -20.20
C VAL A 284 0.80 -22.80 -20.77
N SER A 285 0.70 -22.02 -21.85
CA SER A 285 -0.53 -21.98 -22.63
C SER A 285 -0.67 -23.31 -23.36
N ALA A 286 -1.77 -24.01 -23.13
CA ALA A 286 -2.11 -25.20 -23.92
C ALA A 286 -2.40 -24.76 -25.36
N THR A 287 -1.39 -24.88 -26.22
CA THR A 287 -1.56 -24.63 -27.64
C THR A 287 -2.47 -25.70 -28.23
N GLY A 288 -3.66 -25.34 -28.69
CA GLY A 288 -4.48 -26.16 -29.58
C GLY A 288 -5.88 -26.53 -29.10
N ALA A 289 -6.32 -26.15 -27.93
CA ALA A 289 -7.70 -26.30 -27.52
C ALA A 289 -8.27 -24.98 -27.03
N ALA A 290 -9.49 -24.70 -27.39
CA ALA A 290 -10.25 -23.51 -26.96
C ALA A 290 -10.66 -23.60 -25.47
N TYR A 291 -9.76 -24.03 -24.59
CA TYR A 291 -9.96 -24.11 -23.17
C TYR A 291 -8.85 -23.33 -22.47
N SER A 292 -9.25 -22.34 -21.74
CA SER A 292 -8.42 -21.52 -20.86
C SER A 292 -7.96 -22.32 -19.61
N GLY A 293 -7.15 -23.36 -19.84
CA GLY A 293 -6.45 -24.07 -18.76
C GLY A 293 -5.01 -23.58 -18.70
N THR A 294 -4.67 -22.83 -17.69
CA THR A 294 -3.27 -22.48 -17.40
C THR A 294 -2.67 -23.63 -16.59
N VAL A 295 -1.63 -24.28 -17.12
CA VAL A 295 -0.85 -25.29 -16.39
C VAL A 295 0.36 -24.60 -15.80
N TYR A 296 0.50 -24.70 -14.49
CA TYR A 296 1.71 -24.23 -13.78
C TYR A 296 2.72 -25.37 -13.76
N LEU A 297 3.90 -25.13 -14.29
CA LEU A 297 5.04 -26.03 -14.12
C LEU A 297 5.88 -25.49 -12.97
N ASP A 298 5.82 -26.21 -11.86
CA ASP A 298 6.67 -25.94 -10.71
C ASP A 298 8.10 -26.41 -11.00
N ARG A 299 9.07 -25.50 -10.85
CA ARG A 299 10.48 -25.87 -10.85
C ARG A 299 10.91 -26.01 -9.40
N ASN A 300 10.89 -27.24 -8.91
CA ASN A 300 11.59 -27.55 -7.67
C ASN A 300 13.11 -27.38 -7.89
N TYR A 301 13.71 -26.39 -7.26
CA TYR A 301 15.14 -26.27 -7.04
C TYR A 301 15.49 -26.73 -5.64
#